data_213918e864e6efdc052951535a5df92f
#
_entry.id   213918e864e6efdc052951535a5df92f
#
_cell.length_a   1.000
_cell.length_b   1.000
_cell.length_c   1.000
_cell.angle_alpha   90.00
_cell.angle_beta   90.00
_cell.angle_gamma   90.00
#
_symmetry.space_group_name_H-M   'P 1'
#
loop_
_entity.id
_entity.type
_entity.pdbx_description
1 polymer ?
#
loop_
_entity_poly.entity_id
_entity_poly.type
_entity_poly.pdbx_seq_one_letter_code
_entity_poly.pdbx_strand_id
1 'polypeptide(L)'
;MNSSIVQDIYHRNYGSEKFYKRDYYDKLIYTEGIMDFQKTLNACWLVDLVIQHLPTVIKTTEAVDDGFFVAKIKVNENNSGYFEIYREGYVDNEYKEHITVVKDEIPFIDLPTYDYKFFLIVSNWEPLTYTFLLTSEY
;
A
#
# COMPACT_ATOMS: atom_id res chain seq x y z
N MET A 1 7.64 -13.57 -15.77
CA MET A 1 8.06 -12.18 -15.50
C MET A 1 9.21 -12.20 -14.51
N ASN A 2 10.13 -11.26 -14.64
CA ASN A 2 11.35 -11.21 -13.86
C ASN A 2 11.20 -10.20 -12.72
N SER A 3 11.55 -10.60 -11.50
CA SER A 3 11.50 -9.73 -10.32
C SER A 3 12.47 -8.54 -10.41
N SER A 4 13.46 -8.58 -11.31
CA SER A 4 14.36 -7.45 -11.53
C SER A 4 13.62 -6.21 -12.05
N ILE A 5 12.51 -6.38 -12.76
CA ILE A 5 11.64 -5.28 -13.20
C ILE A 5 11.08 -4.55 -11.97
N VAL A 6 10.69 -5.29 -10.95
CA VAL A 6 10.18 -4.74 -9.70
C VAL A 6 11.26 -3.93 -8.99
N GLN A 7 12.46 -4.49 -8.87
CA GLN A 7 13.59 -3.80 -8.23
C GLN A 7 13.95 -2.51 -8.97
N ASP A 8 13.90 -2.53 -10.31
CA ASP A 8 14.15 -1.34 -11.12
C ASP A 8 13.15 -0.22 -10.81
N ILE A 9 11.88 -0.57 -10.61
CA ILE A 9 10.85 0.42 -10.25
C ILE A 9 11.21 1.09 -8.92
N TYR A 10 11.60 0.31 -7.91
CA TYR A 10 11.98 0.85 -6.61
C TYR A 10 13.25 1.69 -6.68
N HIS A 11 14.24 1.26 -7.47
CA HIS A 11 15.51 1.96 -7.60
C HIS A 11 15.40 3.30 -8.31
N ARG A 12 14.48 3.43 -9.29
CA ARG A 12 14.31 4.71 -10.02
C ARG A 12 13.32 5.66 -9.37
N ASN A 13 12.60 5.24 -8.32
CA ASN A 13 11.65 6.08 -7.59
C ASN A 13 12.08 6.20 -6.13
N TYR A 14 12.69 7.32 -5.79
CA TYR A 14 13.19 7.57 -4.43
C TYR A 14 12.72 8.91 -3.87
N GLY A 15 11.68 9.47 -4.44
CA GLY A 15 10.99 10.68 -4.02
C GLY A 15 9.95 11.04 -5.05
N SER A 16 8.97 11.85 -4.70
CA SER A 16 7.91 12.24 -5.63
C SER A 16 7.59 13.70 -5.50
N GLU A 17 7.52 14.39 -6.65
CA GLU A 17 7.07 15.77 -6.75
C GLU A 17 5.64 15.86 -7.25
N LYS A 18 5.11 14.78 -7.87
CA LYS A 18 3.76 14.72 -8.42
C LYS A 18 2.95 13.67 -7.72
N PHE A 19 1.67 14.00 -7.52
CA PHE A 19 0.71 13.10 -6.88
C PHE A 19 -0.52 13.01 -7.76
N TYR A 20 -1.20 11.85 -7.69
CA TYR A 20 -2.35 11.50 -8.50
C TYR A 20 -3.48 11.05 -7.59
N LYS A 21 -4.70 11.11 -8.09
CA LYS A 21 -5.86 10.53 -7.39
C LYS A 21 -6.85 9.98 -8.41
N ARG A 22 -7.72 9.08 -7.95
CA ARG A 22 -8.87 8.66 -8.74
C ARG A 22 -9.94 9.74 -8.70
N ASP A 23 -10.59 10.01 -9.81
CA ASP A 23 -11.62 11.04 -9.92
C ASP A 23 -12.78 10.85 -8.94
N TYR A 24 -13.08 9.59 -8.63
CA TYR A 24 -14.22 9.24 -7.77
C TYR A 24 -13.86 9.17 -6.29
N TYR A 25 -12.60 9.43 -5.90
CA TYR A 25 -12.17 9.24 -4.52
C TYR A 25 -11.09 10.24 -4.12
N ASP A 26 -11.38 11.07 -3.14
CA ASP A 26 -10.50 12.17 -2.74
C ASP A 26 -9.74 11.95 -1.43
N LYS A 27 -9.94 10.80 -0.77
CA LYS A 27 -9.25 10.47 0.50
C LYS A 27 -7.92 9.76 0.33
N LEU A 28 -7.55 9.44 -0.90
CA LEU A 28 -6.28 8.80 -1.22
C LEU A 28 -5.61 9.53 -2.38
N ILE A 29 -4.34 9.89 -2.17
CA ILE A 29 -3.45 10.30 -3.26
C ILE A 29 -2.34 9.26 -3.37
N TYR A 30 -1.76 9.14 -4.55
CA TYR A 30 -0.66 8.21 -4.79
C TYR A 30 0.43 8.88 -5.60
N THR A 31 1.65 8.36 -5.45
CA THR A 31 2.87 8.98 -5.95
C THR A 31 3.19 8.60 -7.40
N GLU A 32 4.20 9.27 -7.96
CA GLU A 32 4.76 8.91 -9.26
C GLU A 32 5.27 7.46 -9.28
N GLY A 33 5.85 6.98 -8.15
CA GLY A 33 6.33 5.61 -8.04
C GLY A 33 5.20 4.60 -8.14
N ILE A 34 4.07 4.87 -7.50
CA ILE A 34 2.89 4.01 -7.63
C ILE A 34 2.33 4.06 -9.06
N MET A 35 2.32 5.24 -9.68
CA MET A 35 1.91 5.35 -11.09
C MET A 35 2.82 4.52 -11.99
N ASP A 36 4.13 4.61 -11.79
CA ASP A 36 5.11 3.82 -12.52
C ASP A 36 4.89 2.32 -12.32
N PHE A 37 4.66 1.89 -11.08
CA PHE A 37 4.37 0.51 -10.75
C PHE A 37 3.15 0.00 -11.52
N GLN A 38 2.06 0.76 -11.48
CA GLN A 38 0.83 0.39 -12.18
C GLN A 38 1.02 0.27 -13.69
N LYS A 39 1.75 1.20 -14.29
CA LYS A 39 1.98 1.20 -15.74
C LYS A 39 2.94 0.10 -16.16
N THR A 40 4.05 -0.05 -15.46
CA THR A 40 5.11 -1.00 -15.81
C THR A 40 4.64 -2.46 -15.63
N LEU A 41 3.88 -2.74 -14.58
CA LEU A 41 3.43 -4.09 -14.26
C LEU A 41 1.98 -4.36 -14.67
N ASN A 42 1.34 -3.41 -15.37
CA ASN A 42 -0.06 -3.51 -15.76
C ASN A 42 -0.98 -3.81 -14.56
N ALA A 43 -0.77 -3.08 -13.49
CA ALA A 43 -1.43 -3.31 -12.19
C ALA A 43 -2.30 -2.12 -11.78
N CYS A 44 -3.14 -1.60 -12.67
CA CYS A 44 -4.04 -0.47 -12.38
C CYS A 44 -5.03 -0.78 -11.25
N TRP A 45 -5.27 -2.05 -10.98
CA TRP A 45 -6.14 -2.51 -9.90
C TRP A 45 -5.57 -2.24 -8.50
N LEU A 46 -4.27 -1.96 -8.38
CA LEU A 46 -3.60 -1.82 -7.08
C LEU A 46 -4.21 -0.68 -6.24
N VAL A 47 -4.34 0.51 -6.83
CA VAL A 47 -4.91 1.68 -6.13
C VAL A 47 -6.37 1.42 -5.75
N ASP A 48 -7.14 0.80 -6.63
CA ASP A 48 -8.54 0.47 -6.35
C ASP A 48 -8.67 -0.53 -5.20
N LEU A 49 -7.74 -1.47 -5.10
CA LEU A 49 -7.70 -2.42 -3.99
C LEU A 49 -7.45 -1.70 -2.66
N VAL A 50 -6.52 -0.75 -2.63
CA VAL A 50 -6.26 0.06 -1.43
C VAL A 50 -7.50 0.88 -1.06
N ILE A 51 -8.12 1.53 -2.04
CA ILE A 51 -9.35 2.32 -1.82
C ILE A 51 -10.47 1.45 -1.21
N GLN A 52 -10.61 0.21 -1.68
CA GLN A 52 -11.62 -0.71 -1.17
C GLN A 52 -11.48 -0.93 0.33
N HIS A 53 -10.27 -0.95 0.85
CA HIS A 53 -9.99 -1.20 2.27
C HIS A 53 -9.76 0.06 3.10
N LEU A 54 -9.74 1.21 2.47
CA LEU A 54 -9.45 2.46 3.19
C LEU A 54 -10.47 2.81 4.28
N PRO A 55 -11.77 2.52 4.15
CA PRO A 55 -12.69 2.74 5.26
C PRO A 55 -12.29 2.06 6.57
N THR A 56 -11.74 0.84 6.50
CA THR A 56 -11.24 0.12 7.68
C THR A 56 -9.98 0.80 8.23
N VAL A 57 -9.11 1.27 7.35
CA VAL A 57 -7.90 2.01 7.76
C VAL A 57 -8.27 3.33 8.45
N ILE A 58 -9.25 4.06 7.91
CA ILE A 58 -9.74 5.31 8.50
C ILE A 58 -10.24 5.06 9.93
N LYS A 59 -11.05 4.02 10.12
CA LYS A 59 -11.57 3.67 11.45
C LYS A 59 -10.44 3.36 12.42
N THR A 60 -9.42 2.65 11.96
CA THR A 60 -8.25 2.31 12.78
C THR A 60 -7.48 3.58 13.17
N THR A 61 -7.23 4.48 12.22
CA THR A 61 -6.56 5.75 12.50
C THR A 61 -7.32 6.55 13.56
N GLU A 62 -8.63 6.64 13.43
CA GLU A 62 -9.47 7.36 14.39
C GLU A 62 -9.45 6.73 15.78
N ALA A 63 -9.37 5.39 15.84
CA ALA A 63 -9.40 4.66 17.10
C ALA A 63 -8.06 4.74 17.86
N VAL A 64 -6.93 4.71 17.15
CA VAL A 64 -5.59 4.60 17.76
C VAL A 64 -4.73 5.84 17.57
N ASP A 65 -5.21 6.84 16.85
CA ASP A 65 -4.50 8.09 16.55
C ASP A 65 -3.14 7.84 15.90
N ASP A 66 -3.08 6.86 14.99
CA ASP A 66 -1.90 6.47 14.25
C ASP A 66 -2.20 6.47 12.76
N GLY A 67 -1.30 7.06 11.99
CA GLY A 67 -1.50 7.25 10.56
C GLY A 67 -0.44 6.62 9.68
N PHE A 68 0.36 5.68 10.18
CA PHE A 68 1.38 5.01 9.39
C PHE A 68 1.08 3.52 9.25
N PHE A 69 0.86 3.08 8.01
CA PHE A 69 0.53 1.69 7.70
C PHE A 69 1.45 1.14 6.61
N VAL A 70 1.62 -0.17 6.61
CA VAL A 70 2.29 -0.89 5.52
C VAL A 70 1.24 -1.67 4.76
N ALA A 71 1.23 -1.53 3.45
CA ALA A 71 0.44 -2.37 2.56
C ALA A 71 1.36 -3.40 1.92
N LYS A 72 0.98 -4.66 1.96
CA LYS A 72 1.81 -5.76 1.49
C LYS A 72 1.02 -6.64 0.53
N ILE A 73 1.67 -7.01 -0.58
CA ILE A 73 1.16 -8.04 -1.47
C ILE A 73 2.22 -9.13 -1.56
N LYS A 74 1.86 -10.33 -1.12
CA LYS A 74 2.72 -11.49 -1.30
C LYS A 74 2.23 -12.30 -2.48
N VAL A 75 3.13 -12.55 -3.43
CA VAL A 75 2.85 -13.37 -4.62
C VAL A 75 3.72 -14.61 -4.54
N ASN A 76 3.10 -15.78 -4.43
CA ASN A 76 3.76 -17.07 -4.41
C ASN A 76 4.11 -17.54 -5.84
N GLU A 77 4.93 -18.58 -5.96
CA GLU A 77 5.36 -19.10 -7.26
C GLU A 77 4.20 -19.60 -8.12
N ASN A 78 3.10 -20.02 -7.51
CA ASN A 78 1.89 -20.47 -8.22
C ASN A 78 0.91 -19.31 -8.51
N ASN A 79 1.33 -18.07 -8.34
CA ASN A 79 0.55 -16.84 -8.51
C ASN A 79 -0.62 -16.67 -7.52
N SER A 80 -0.73 -17.54 -6.51
CA SER A 80 -1.60 -17.23 -5.37
C SER A 80 -0.89 -16.31 -4.40
N GLY A 81 -1.64 -15.71 -3.49
CA GLY A 81 -1.02 -14.87 -2.47
C GLY A 81 -2.05 -14.17 -1.61
N TYR A 82 -1.64 -13.03 -1.05
CA TYR A 82 -2.54 -12.24 -0.21
C TYR A 82 -2.19 -10.76 -0.26
N PHE A 83 -3.18 -9.95 0.08
CA PHE A 83 -3.03 -8.52 0.35
C PHE A 83 -3.24 -8.30 1.84
N GLU A 84 -2.37 -7.50 2.44
CA GLU A 84 -2.48 -7.17 3.86
C GLU A 84 -2.14 -5.71 4.10
N ILE A 85 -2.90 -5.05 4.98
CA ILE A 85 -2.51 -3.76 5.56
C ILE A 85 -2.28 -4.01 7.04
N TYR A 86 -1.11 -3.59 7.53
CA TYR A 86 -0.76 -3.74 8.93
C TYR A 86 -0.08 -2.48 9.47
N ARG A 87 0.03 -2.40 10.77
CA ARG A 87 0.71 -1.31 11.48
C ARG A 87 1.53 -1.88 12.64
N GLU A 88 2.41 -1.08 13.18
CA GLU A 88 3.04 -1.34 14.48
C GLU A 88 2.42 -0.45 15.54
N GLY A 89 2.53 -0.81 16.81
CA GLY A 89 1.98 -0.03 17.90
C GLY A 89 1.75 -0.85 19.15
N TYR A 90 0.99 -0.28 20.08
CA TYR A 90 0.70 -0.91 21.37
C TYR A 90 -0.68 -1.52 21.41
N VAL A 91 -0.78 -2.73 21.95
CA VAL A 91 -2.02 -3.42 22.29
C VAL A 91 -1.91 -3.87 23.73
N ASP A 92 -2.82 -3.43 24.59
CA ASP A 92 -2.81 -3.78 26.03
C ASP A 92 -1.45 -3.47 26.70
N ASN A 93 -0.87 -2.30 26.39
CA ASN A 93 0.42 -1.83 26.89
C ASN A 93 1.63 -2.65 26.44
N GLU A 94 1.45 -3.55 25.45
CA GLU A 94 2.52 -4.32 24.86
C GLU A 94 2.77 -3.87 23.43
N TYR A 95 4.01 -3.58 23.07
CA TYR A 95 4.39 -3.19 21.72
C TYR A 95 4.36 -4.38 20.78
N LYS A 96 3.72 -4.21 19.62
CA LYS A 96 3.64 -5.21 18.56
C LYS A 96 4.19 -4.62 17.28
N GLU A 97 5.08 -5.34 16.62
CA GLU A 97 5.64 -4.92 15.33
C GLU A 97 4.69 -5.15 14.16
N HIS A 98 3.72 -6.04 14.34
CA HIS A 98 2.83 -6.42 13.25
C HIS A 98 1.40 -6.62 13.76
N ILE A 99 0.56 -5.62 13.54
CA ILE A 99 -0.86 -5.67 13.88
C ILE A 99 -1.63 -5.60 12.58
N THR A 100 -2.26 -6.72 12.19
CA THR A 100 -3.04 -6.79 10.97
C THR A 100 -4.30 -5.95 11.06
N VAL A 101 -4.51 -5.07 10.09
CA VAL A 101 -5.72 -4.26 9.95
C VAL A 101 -6.68 -4.91 8.96
N VAL A 102 -6.15 -5.33 7.80
CA VAL A 102 -6.90 -5.98 6.73
C VAL A 102 -6.04 -7.09 6.16
N LYS A 103 -6.64 -8.25 5.86
CA LYS A 103 -5.96 -9.32 5.14
C LYS A 103 -6.94 -10.09 4.27
N ASP A 104 -6.62 -10.17 2.97
CA ASP A 104 -7.41 -10.90 1.98
C ASP A 104 -6.53 -11.91 1.26
N GLU A 105 -6.96 -13.17 1.24
CA GLU A 105 -6.36 -14.20 0.40
C GLU A 105 -6.81 -13.97 -1.04
N ILE A 106 -5.86 -14.05 -1.99
CA ILE A 106 -6.13 -13.83 -3.40
C ILE A 106 -5.69 -15.08 -4.17
N PRO A 107 -6.62 -15.77 -4.87
CA PRO A 107 -6.28 -17.02 -5.55
C PRO A 107 -5.37 -16.81 -6.77
N PHE A 108 -5.41 -15.64 -7.41
CA PHE A 108 -4.54 -15.35 -8.54
C PHE A 108 -4.15 -13.88 -8.56
N ILE A 109 -2.84 -13.63 -8.62
CA ILE A 109 -2.26 -12.29 -8.71
C ILE A 109 -1.34 -12.28 -9.94
N ASP A 110 -1.64 -11.43 -10.91
CA ASP A 110 -0.84 -11.32 -12.15
C ASP A 110 0.33 -10.35 -11.94
N LEU A 111 1.26 -10.77 -11.10
CA LEU A 111 2.50 -10.07 -10.82
C LEU A 111 3.64 -11.08 -10.70
N PRO A 112 4.90 -10.66 -10.90
CA PRO A 112 6.05 -11.53 -10.59
C PRO A 112 6.03 -11.98 -9.14
N THR A 113 6.53 -13.19 -8.88
CA THR A 113 6.71 -13.71 -7.52
C THR A 113 7.60 -12.76 -6.73
N TYR A 114 7.05 -12.19 -5.67
CA TYR A 114 7.74 -11.19 -4.89
C TYR A 114 6.97 -10.89 -3.60
N ASP A 115 7.62 -10.20 -2.68
CA ASP A 115 7.02 -9.71 -1.44
C ASP A 115 6.95 -8.19 -1.55
N TYR A 116 5.86 -7.68 -2.11
CA TYR A 116 5.69 -6.26 -2.39
C TYR A 116 5.29 -5.50 -1.14
N LYS A 117 6.01 -4.41 -0.84
CA LYS A 117 5.67 -3.53 0.27
C LYS A 117 5.54 -2.09 -0.18
N PHE A 118 4.54 -1.45 0.38
CA PHE A 118 4.21 -0.05 0.14
C PHE A 118 3.92 0.62 1.47
N PHE A 119 4.02 1.94 1.52
CA PHE A 119 3.55 2.69 2.67
C PHE A 119 2.22 3.36 2.38
N LEU A 120 1.39 3.47 3.40
CA LEU A 120 0.11 4.16 3.38
C LEU A 120 0.09 5.07 4.61
N ILE A 121 0.23 6.36 4.37
CA ILE A 121 0.52 7.34 5.44
C ILE A 121 -0.48 8.47 5.38
N VAL A 122 -1.00 8.88 6.54
CA VAL A 122 -1.83 10.08 6.64
C VAL A 122 -1.01 11.29 6.19
N SER A 123 -1.51 12.01 5.20
CA SER A 123 -0.90 13.24 4.71
C SER A 123 -1.65 14.49 5.16
N ASN A 124 -2.93 14.34 5.54
CA ASN A 124 -3.74 15.40 6.11
C ASN A 124 -4.70 14.78 7.13
N TRP A 125 -4.82 15.38 8.31
CA TRP A 125 -5.64 14.87 9.39
C TRP A 125 -7.08 15.39 9.38
N GLU A 126 -7.33 16.57 8.79
CA GLU A 126 -8.66 17.17 8.73
C GLU A 126 -8.92 17.85 7.39
N PRO A 127 -9.62 17.21 6.44
CA PRO A 127 -10.13 15.82 6.50
C PRO A 127 -9.01 14.80 6.32
N LEU A 128 -9.22 13.60 6.84
CA LEU A 128 -8.24 12.52 6.71
C LEU A 128 -7.98 12.21 5.23
N THR A 129 -6.74 12.35 4.83
CA THR A 129 -6.27 12.01 3.50
C THR A 129 -4.98 11.21 3.64
N TYR A 130 -4.85 10.16 2.84
CA TYR A 130 -3.70 9.25 2.88
C TYR A 130 -2.89 9.36 1.61
N THR A 131 -1.59 9.15 1.74
CA THR A 131 -0.68 9.01 0.60
C THR A 131 -0.24 7.56 0.51
N PHE A 132 -0.39 6.97 -0.67
CA PHE A 132 0.07 5.63 -1.00
C PHE A 132 1.34 5.76 -1.83
N LEU A 133 2.44 5.15 -1.36
CA LEU A 133 3.75 5.35 -1.98
C LEU A 133 4.60 4.08 -1.89
N LEU A 134 5.62 4.00 -2.75
CA LEU A 134 6.64 2.96 -2.65
C LEU A 134 7.49 3.20 -1.41
N THR A 135 8.01 2.14 -0.81
CA THR A 135 8.90 2.26 0.36
C THR A 135 10.15 3.06 0.04
N SER A 136 10.62 3.02 -1.21
CA SER A 136 11.79 3.77 -1.67
C SER A 136 11.55 5.28 -1.79
N GLU A 137 10.30 5.71 -1.79
CA GLU A 137 9.95 7.13 -1.91
C GLU A 137 9.78 7.81 -0.56
N TYR A 138 9.83 7.05 0.52
CA TYR A 138 9.70 7.59 1.88
C TYR A 138 11.05 8.25 2.31
#